data_84af4dfcc8e4faa80df55b19e71764e1
#
_entry.id   84af4dfcc8e4faa80df55b19e71764e1
#
_cell.length_a   1.000
_cell.length_b   1.000
_cell.length_c   1.000
_cell.angle_alpha   90.00
_cell.angle_beta   90.00
_cell.angle_gamma   90.00
#
_symmetry.space_group_name_H-M   'P 1'
#
loop_
_entity.id
_entity.type
_entity.pdbx_description
1 polymer ?
#
loop_
_entity_poly.entity_id
_entity_poly.type
_entity_poly.pdbx_seq_one_letter_code
_entity_poly.pdbx_strand_id
1 'polypeptide(L)'
;MVQLTQFFASLDWEMISRLLVAALLGGAVGFERERSGKVAGLRTHTLVSLGAALLSVISIKLFQVFPSVNGTVGYDYHLIANIVVGIGFIGAGTILRRDNRIEGTTTAASLWVVSAIGIASGFGFYQEAVATTVVVYVVLAGLWLVEKYLTRDIRYKGRGIFNELKNSEPHKDLSSEK
;
A
#
# COMPACT_ATOMS: atom_id res chain seq x y z
N MET A 1 -4.23 -2.09 42.59
CA MET A 1 -5.22 -1.23 41.91
C MET A 1 -4.70 0.17 41.63
N VAL A 2 -4.08 0.87 42.60
CA VAL A 2 -3.57 2.25 42.45
C VAL A 2 -2.52 2.38 41.33
N GLN A 3 -1.62 1.43 41.13
CA GLN A 3 -0.60 1.48 40.08
C GLN A 3 -1.18 1.35 38.66
N LEU A 4 -2.22 0.56 38.47
CA LEU A 4 -2.90 0.42 37.18
C LEU A 4 -3.66 1.69 36.79
N THR A 5 -4.34 2.32 37.76
CA THR A 5 -5.03 3.60 37.52
C THR A 5 -4.05 4.73 37.20
N GLN A 6 -2.90 4.77 37.85
CA GLN A 6 -1.85 5.75 37.53
C GLN A 6 -1.22 5.51 36.16
N PHE A 7 -1.03 4.26 35.77
CA PHE A 7 -0.53 3.89 34.44
C PHE A 7 -1.52 4.36 33.33
N PHE A 8 -2.83 4.10 33.50
CA PHE A 8 -3.83 4.55 32.53
C PHE A 8 -4.00 6.08 32.49
N ALA A 9 -3.80 6.76 33.63
CA ALA A 9 -3.83 8.22 33.69
C ALA A 9 -2.60 8.87 33.04
N SER A 10 -1.47 8.16 32.97
CA SER A 10 -0.25 8.60 32.28
C SER A 10 -0.20 8.26 30.80
N LEU A 11 -1.21 7.56 30.25
CA LEU A 11 -1.27 7.23 28.84
C LEU A 11 -1.48 8.50 28.00
N ASP A 12 -0.62 8.65 27.02
CA ASP A 12 -0.71 9.68 26.01
C ASP A 12 -1.83 9.34 25.01
N TRP A 13 -3.05 9.77 25.34
CA TRP A 13 -4.26 9.50 24.52
C TRP A 13 -4.14 10.10 23.11
N GLU A 14 -3.40 11.18 22.97
CA GLU A 14 -3.14 11.77 21.67
C GLU A 14 -2.32 10.82 20.80
N MET A 15 -1.25 10.24 21.36
CA MET A 15 -0.44 9.25 20.66
C MET A 15 -1.28 8.03 20.25
N ILE A 16 -2.10 7.51 21.17
CA ILE A 16 -2.95 6.35 20.89
C ILE A 16 -3.94 6.64 19.77
N SER A 17 -4.57 7.82 19.78
CA SER A 17 -5.50 8.22 18.73
C SER A 17 -4.83 8.29 17.35
N ARG A 18 -3.61 8.82 17.27
CA ARG A 18 -2.81 8.86 16.03
C ARG A 18 -2.55 7.46 15.47
N LEU A 19 -2.17 6.53 16.33
CA LEU A 19 -1.92 5.14 15.94
C LEU A 19 -3.21 4.43 15.51
N LEU A 20 -4.32 4.64 16.21
CA LEU A 20 -5.61 4.07 15.85
C LEU A 20 -6.12 4.60 14.51
N VAL A 21 -6.01 5.90 14.26
CA VAL A 21 -6.37 6.49 12.97
C VAL A 21 -5.52 5.89 11.85
N ALA A 22 -4.21 5.80 12.03
CA ALA A 22 -3.32 5.16 11.06
C ALA A 22 -3.71 3.71 10.77
N ALA A 23 -4.02 2.93 11.81
CA ALA A 23 -4.45 1.54 11.66
C ALA A 23 -5.79 1.42 10.92
N LEU A 24 -6.76 2.30 11.22
CA LEU A 24 -8.06 2.31 10.56
C LEU A 24 -7.95 2.71 9.08
N LEU A 25 -7.21 3.78 8.76
CA LEU A 25 -7.06 4.25 7.38
C LEU A 25 -6.24 3.26 6.53
N GLY A 26 -5.12 2.74 7.07
CA GLY A 26 -4.34 1.69 6.40
C GLY A 26 -5.14 0.40 6.23
N GLY A 27 -5.95 0.04 7.24
CA GLY A 27 -6.86 -1.10 7.19
C GLY A 27 -7.95 -0.94 6.13
N ALA A 28 -8.51 0.26 5.95
CA ALA A 28 -9.52 0.53 4.92
C ALA A 28 -8.97 0.27 3.50
N VAL A 29 -7.75 0.74 3.21
CA VAL A 29 -7.08 0.44 1.94
C VAL A 29 -6.77 -1.05 1.82
N GLY A 30 -6.25 -1.66 2.89
CA GLY A 30 -5.89 -3.08 2.93
C GLY A 30 -7.11 -4.01 2.75
N PHE A 31 -8.26 -3.62 3.25
CA PHE A 31 -9.51 -4.37 3.08
C PHE A 31 -9.93 -4.42 1.61
N GLU A 32 -9.84 -3.31 0.90
CA GLU A 32 -10.10 -3.28 -0.55
C GLU A 32 -9.12 -4.20 -1.29
N ARG A 33 -7.83 -4.18 -0.92
CA ARG A 33 -6.80 -5.02 -1.54
C ARG A 33 -7.04 -6.50 -1.29
N GLU A 34 -7.42 -6.89 -0.07
CA GLU A 34 -7.76 -8.26 0.29
C GLU A 34 -8.99 -8.75 -0.48
N ARG A 35 -10.06 -7.92 -0.53
CA ARG A 35 -11.27 -8.21 -1.31
C ARG A 35 -10.98 -8.37 -2.81
N SER A 36 -10.01 -7.63 -3.34
CA SER A 36 -9.58 -7.71 -4.74
C SER A 36 -8.58 -8.85 -5.00
N GLY A 37 -8.29 -9.72 -4.02
CA GLY A 37 -7.40 -10.89 -4.16
C GLY A 37 -5.93 -10.52 -4.41
N LYS A 38 -5.46 -9.37 -3.89
CA LYS A 38 -4.07 -8.93 -4.04
C LYS A 38 -3.17 -9.57 -2.99
N VAL A 39 -1.87 -9.68 -3.29
CA VAL A 39 -0.87 -10.39 -2.46
C VAL A 39 -0.76 -9.78 -1.06
N ALA A 40 -0.77 -8.45 -0.94
CA ALA A 40 -0.82 -7.75 0.35
C ALA A 40 -2.24 -7.24 0.60
N GLY A 41 -2.83 -7.68 1.70
CA GLY A 41 -4.21 -7.37 2.11
C GLY A 41 -4.28 -6.53 3.39
N LEU A 42 -5.35 -6.72 4.15
CA LEU A 42 -5.72 -5.98 5.36
C LEU A 42 -4.57 -5.90 6.37
N ARG A 43 -4.02 -7.04 6.76
CA ARG A 43 -2.97 -7.12 7.80
C ARG A 43 -1.73 -6.34 7.41
N THR A 44 -1.25 -6.52 6.18
CA THR A 44 -0.02 -5.89 5.70
C THR A 44 -0.14 -4.38 5.65
N HIS A 45 -1.23 -3.85 5.06
CA HIS A 45 -1.46 -2.41 4.95
C HIS A 45 -1.66 -1.76 6.33
N THR A 46 -2.42 -2.41 7.22
CA THR A 46 -2.60 -1.93 8.61
C THR A 46 -1.26 -1.82 9.34
N LEU A 47 -0.43 -2.88 9.28
CA LEU A 47 0.87 -2.89 9.97
C LEU A 47 1.85 -1.86 9.38
N VAL A 48 1.87 -1.68 8.07
CA VAL A 48 2.73 -0.68 7.42
C VAL A 48 2.31 0.73 7.85
N SER A 49 1.02 1.05 7.82
CA SER A 49 0.51 2.34 8.26
C SER A 49 0.79 2.60 9.74
N LEU A 50 0.54 1.61 10.59
CA LEU A 50 0.77 1.68 12.03
C LEU A 50 2.25 1.89 12.35
N GLY A 51 3.16 1.13 11.71
CA GLY A 51 4.60 1.27 11.87
C GLY A 51 5.11 2.64 11.46
N ALA A 52 4.65 3.16 10.31
CA ALA A 52 4.99 4.49 9.86
C ALA A 52 4.50 5.59 10.81
N ALA A 53 3.28 5.46 11.36
CA ALA A 53 2.74 6.38 12.34
C ALA A 53 3.52 6.35 13.66
N LEU A 54 3.88 5.17 14.15
CA LEU A 54 4.68 5.02 15.37
C LEU A 54 6.04 5.71 15.22
N LEU A 55 6.75 5.47 14.11
CA LEU A 55 8.04 6.10 13.86
C LEU A 55 7.91 7.63 13.74
N SER A 56 6.81 8.14 13.19
CA SER A 56 6.53 9.58 13.12
C SER A 56 6.28 10.17 14.50
N VAL A 57 5.54 9.48 15.37
CA VAL A 57 5.34 9.88 16.78
C VAL A 57 6.66 9.89 17.55
N ILE A 58 7.49 8.86 17.34
CA ILE A 58 8.83 8.78 17.94
C ILE A 58 9.70 9.96 17.50
N SER A 59 9.65 10.33 16.20
CA SER A 59 10.38 11.48 15.66
C SER A 59 9.98 12.78 16.37
N ILE A 60 8.69 13.00 16.62
CA ILE A 60 8.20 14.16 17.39
C ILE A 60 8.77 14.15 18.82
N LYS A 61 8.71 13.01 19.49
CA LYS A 61 9.19 12.87 20.87
C LYS A 61 10.71 13.06 20.98
N LEU A 62 11.48 12.52 20.04
CA LEU A 62 12.93 12.74 19.99
C LEU A 62 13.28 14.21 19.82
N PHE A 63 12.56 14.96 18.98
CA PHE A 63 12.74 16.39 18.83
C PHE A 63 12.43 17.16 20.13
N GLN A 64 11.43 16.75 20.89
CA GLN A 64 11.09 17.37 22.18
C GLN A 64 12.17 17.12 23.26
N VAL A 65 12.76 15.92 23.25
CA VAL A 65 13.80 15.54 24.23
C VAL A 65 15.18 16.11 23.86
N PHE A 66 15.48 16.22 22.55
CA PHE A 66 16.76 16.69 22.04
C PHE A 66 16.58 17.88 21.07
N PRO A 67 16.16 19.07 21.57
CA PRO A 67 15.78 20.19 20.70
C PRO A 67 16.95 20.83 19.97
N SER A 68 18.19 20.54 20.33
CA SER A 68 19.41 21.09 19.72
C SER A 68 20.47 20.04 19.53
N VAL A 69 20.65 19.55 18.32
CA VAL A 69 21.87 18.87 17.91
C VAL A 69 22.67 19.87 17.05
N ASN A 70 23.84 20.28 17.54
CA ASN A 70 24.78 21.21 16.86
C ASN A 70 24.29 22.66 16.65
N GLY A 71 23.47 23.20 17.53
CA GLY A 71 23.05 24.61 17.47
C GLY A 71 22.09 25.00 16.35
N THR A 72 21.67 24.04 15.54
CA THR A 72 20.60 24.17 14.53
C THR A 72 19.31 23.61 15.11
N VAL A 73 18.32 24.47 15.34
CA VAL A 73 16.95 24.08 15.65
C VAL A 73 16.36 23.57 14.35
N GLY A 74 16.43 22.27 14.11
CA GLY A 74 15.94 21.65 12.89
C GLY A 74 15.20 20.37 13.20
N TYR A 75 14.02 20.21 12.61
CA TYR A 75 13.29 18.96 12.64
C TYR A 75 14.11 17.90 11.92
N ASP A 76 14.40 16.76 12.58
CA ASP A 76 15.14 15.67 11.92
C ASP A 76 14.21 14.89 10.99
N TYR A 77 14.13 15.31 9.72
CA TYR A 77 13.38 14.64 8.68
C TYR A 77 14.04 13.35 8.19
N HIS A 78 15.25 13.02 8.65
CA HIS A 78 15.94 11.80 8.23
C HIS A 78 15.17 10.54 8.61
N LEU A 79 14.47 10.54 9.75
CA LEU A 79 13.66 9.39 10.14
C LEU A 79 12.52 9.15 9.14
N ILE A 80 11.84 10.20 8.69
CA ILE A 80 10.79 10.12 7.67
C ILE A 80 11.36 9.65 6.34
N ALA A 81 12.48 10.21 5.91
CA ALA A 81 13.15 9.78 4.69
C ALA A 81 13.50 8.28 4.73
N ASN A 82 13.98 7.80 5.88
CA ASN A 82 14.30 6.39 6.07
C ASN A 82 13.04 5.48 6.05
N ILE A 83 11.89 5.95 6.54
CA ILE A 83 10.61 5.21 6.40
C ILE A 83 10.28 5.04 4.92
N VAL A 84 10.37 6.12 4.13
CA VAL A 84 10.07 6.12 2.70
C VAL A 84 11.00 5.18 1.92
N VAL A 85 12.29 5.15 2.27
CA VAL A 85 13.25 4.22 1.69
C VAL A 85 12.96 2.78 2.12
N GLY A 86 12.69 2.55 3.41
CA GLY A 86 12.43 1.22 3.96
C GLY A 86 11.20 0.54 3.36
N ILE A 87 10.12 1.30 3.12
CA ILE A 87 8.92 0.76 2.49
C ILE A 87 9.16 0.38 1.02
N GLY A 88 10.14 1.02 0.36
CA GLY A 88 10.58 0.64 -0.99
C GLY A 88 11.10 -0.80 -1.03
N PHE A 89 11.82 -1.25 0.00
CA PHE A 89 12.28 -2.62 0.14
C PHE A 89 11.12 -3.63 0.28
N ILE A 90 10.15 -3.32 1.15
CA ILE A 90 8.94 -4.16 1.32
C ILE A 90 8.14 -4.20 0.01
N GLY A 91 7.96 -3.05 -0.65
CA GLY A 91 7.28 -2.95 -1.92
C GLY A 91 7.96 -3.77 -3.02
N ALA A 92 9.27 -3.68 -3.14
CA ALA A 92 10.05 -4.47 -4.09
C ALA A 92 9.86 -5.98 -3.87
N GLY A 93 9.79 -6.43 -2.61
CA GLY A 93 9.51 -7.82 -2.25
C GLY A 93 8.14 -8.34 -2.70
N THR A 94 7.20 -7.46 -3.04
CA THR A 94 5.87 -7.85 -3.57
C THR A 94 5.83 -7.96 -5.09
N ILE A 95 6.86 -7.48 -5.80
CA ILE A 95 6.93 -7.50 -7.26
C ILE A 95 7.56 -8.82 -7.70
N LEU A 96 6.78 -9.64 -8.37
CA LEU A 96 7.20 -10.96 -8.84
C LEU A 96 7.10 -11.03 -10.36
N ARG A 97 8.11 -11.64 -10.99
CA ARG A 97 8.06 -12.00 -12.40
C ARG A 97 7.63 -13.47 -12.53
N ARG A 98 6.49 -13.70 -13.14
CA ARG A 98 6.02 -15.04 -13.51
C ARG A 98 5.92 -15.15 -15.02
N ASP A 99 6.68 -16.05 -15.59
CA ASP A 99 6.78 -16.25 -17.04
C ASP A 99 7.04 -14.93 -17.78
N ASN A 100 6.06 -14.43 -18.52
CA ASN A 100 6.17 -13.20 -19.31
C ASN A 100 5.38 -12.02 -18.70
N ARG A 101 4.98 -12.10 -17.41
CA ARG A 101 4.18 -11.05 -16.71
C ARG A 101 4.86 -10.61 -15.42
N ILE A 102 4.73 -9.32 -15.14
CA ILE A 102 5.14 -8.72 -13.87
C ILE A 102 3.87 -8.52 -13.05
N GLU A 103 3.84 -9.09 -11.84
CA GLU A 103 2.74 -8.98 -10.88
C GLU A 103 3.20 -8.22 -9.63
N GLY A 104 2.26 -7.61 -8.89
CA GLY A 104 2.54 -6.96 -7.61
C GLY A 104 2.90 -5.48 -7.67
N THR A 105 3.04 -4.86 -8.86
CA THR A 105 3.39 -3.43 -9.00
C THR A 105 2.38 -2.51 -8.32
N THR A 106 1.07 -2.74 -8.51
CA THR A 106 0.01 -1.97 -7.84
C THR A 106 0.03 -2.20 -6.31
N THR A 107 0.36 -3.43 -5.88
CA THR A 107 0.51 -3.75 -4.45
C THR A 107 1.67 -2.96 -3.84
N ALA A 108 2.83 -2.93 -4.50
CA ALA A 108 3.97 -2.14 -4.06
C ALA A 108 3.64 -0.64 -3.95
N ALA A 109 2.97 -0.09 -4.96
CA ALA A 109 2.51 1.31 -4.95
C ALA A 109 1.51 1.58 -3.81
N SER A 110 0.55 0.67 -3.55
CA SER A 110 -0.42 0.83 -2.46
C SER A 110 0.24 0.79 -1.08
N LEU A 111 1.25 -0.05 -0.86
CA LEU A 111 2.02 -0.09 0.38
C LEU A 111 2.80 1.20 0.60
N TRP A 112 3.37 1.76 -0.46
CA TRP A 112 4.08 3.05 -0.39
C TRP A 112 3.16 4.20 0.02
N VAL A 113 2.00 4.31 -0.59
CA VAL A 113 1.00 5.35 -0.24
C VAL A 113 0.44 5.15 1.16
N VAL A 114 0.18 3.91 1.59
CA VAL A 114 -0.31 3.62 2.94
C VAL A 114 0.72 3.99 4.00
N SER A 115 2.02 3.86 3.73
CA SER A 115 3.04 4.37 4.64
C SER A 115 2.98 5.89 4.79
N ALA A 116 2.73 6.63 3.70
CA ALA A 116 2.54 8.08 3.74
C ALA A 116 1.28 8.47 4.55
N ILE A 117 0.17 7.72 4.43
CA ILE A 117 -1.03 7.89 5.26
C ILE A 117 -0.68 7.68 6.73
N GLY A 118 0.13 6.67 7.05
CA GLY A 118 0.63 6.42 8.40
C GLY A 118 1.47 7.57 8.93
N ILE A 119 2.42 8.07 8.13
CA ILE A 119 3.25 9.24 8.49
C ILE A 119 2.35 10.44 8.81
N ALA A 120 1.42 10.79 7.93
CA ALA A 120 0.50 11.91 8.12
C ALA A 120 -0.33 11.75 9.41
N SER A 121 -0.87 10.56 9.66
CA SER A 121 -1.62 10.25 10.90
C SER A 121 -0.75 10.41 12.13
N GLY A 122 0.50 9.93 12.09
CA GLY A 122 1.46 10.03 13.20
C GLY A 122 1.85 11.47 13.53
N PHE A 123 1.88 12.35 12.53
CA PHE A 123 2.06 13.81 12.73
C PHE A 123 0.78 14.55 13.14
N GLY A 124 -0.38 13.87 13.13
CA GLY A 124 -1.67 14.49 13.43
C GLY A 124 -2.30 15.22 12.24
N PHE A 125 -1.78 15.03 11.02
CA PHE A 125 -2.33 15.56 9.76
C PHE A 125 -3.50 14.69 9.30
N TYR A 126 -4.58 14.69 10.10
CA TYR A 126 -5.71 13.78 9.87
C TYR A 126 -6.49 14.10 8.61
N GLN A 127 -6.61 15.38 8.25
CA GLN A 127 -7.32 15.80 7.03
C GLN A 127 -6.63 15.27 5.78
N GLU A 128 -5.32 15.40 5.71
CA GLU A 128 -4.49 14.90 4.62
C GLU A 128 -4.51 13.37 4.56
N ALA A 129 -4.44 12.71 5.72
CA ALA A 129 -4.50 11.24 5.80
C ALA A 129 -5.85 10.70 5.31
N VAL A 130 -6.97 11.29 5.76
CA VAL A 130 -8.31 10.89 5.33
C VAL A 130 -8.53 11.20 3.85
N ALA A 131 -8.20 12.42 3.40
CA ALA A 131 -8.35 12.80 2.00
C ALA A 131 -7.55 11.86 1.08
N THR A 132 -6.29 11.57 1.43
CA THR A 132 -5.45 10.64 0.68
C THR A 132 -6.06 9.23 0.65
N THR A 133 -6.57 8.74 1.78
CA THR A 133 -7.22 7.43 1.86
C THR A 133 -8.42 7.33 0.93
N VAL A 134 -9.27 8.37 0.89
CA VAL A 134 -10.44 8.43 -0.01
C VAL A 134 -9.99 8.41 -1.47
N VAL A 135 -9.01 9.24 -1.84
CA VAL A 135 -8.48 9.29 -3.21
C VAL A 135 -7.90 7.92 -3.61
N VAL A 136 -7.09 7.31 -2.76
CA VAL A 136 -6.51 5.98 -3.00
C VAL A 136 -7.59 4.93 -3.20
N TYR A 137 -8.62 4.94 -2.36
CA TYR A 137 -9.74 4.01 -2.48
C TYR A 137 -10.47 4.18 -3.82
N VAL A 138 -10.73 5.42 -4.22
CA VAL A 138 -11.37 5.73 -5.51
C VAL A 138 -10.49 5.27 -6.68
N VAL A 139 -9.18 5.51 -6.62
CA VAL A 139 -8.24 5.09 -7.66
C VAL A 139 -8.21 3.56 -7.77
N LEU A 140 -8.07 2.85 -6.64
CA LEU A 140 -7.95 1.40 -6.64
C LEU A 140 -9.25 0.70 -7.06
N ALA A 141 -10.40 1.17 -6.57
CA ALA A 141 -11.71 0.61 -6.92
C ALA A 141 -12.20 1.08 -8.29
N GLY A 142 -12.02 2.36 -8.61
CA GLY A 142 -12.50 2.98 -9.85
C GLY A 142 -11.73 2.50 -11.08
N LEU A 143 -10.39 2.48 -11.03
CA LEU A 143 -9.58 2.00 -12.15
C LEU A 143 -9.77 0.51 -12.42
N TRP A 144 -10.07 -0.29 -11.39
CA TRP A 144 -10.43 -1.69 -11.59
C TRP A 144 -11.72 -1.84 -12.43
N LEU A 145 -12.72 -0.98 -12.21
CA LEU A 145 -13.94 -0.94 -13.02
C LEU A 145 -13.64 -0.56 -14.48
N VAL A 146 -12.85 0.50 -14.67
CA VAL A 146 -12.44 0.97 -16.01
C VAL A 146 -11.66 -0.13 -16.75
N GLU A 147 -10.70 -0.77 -16.09
CA GLU A 147 -9.92 -1.87 -16.66
C GLU A 147 -10.82 -3.06 -17.04
N LYS A 148 -11.79 -3.41 -16.21
CA LYS A 148 -12.75 -4.49 -16.47
C LYS A 148 -13.62 -4.21 -17.70
N TYR A 149 -14.01 -2.96 -17.93
CA TYR A 149 -14.82 -2.58 -19.10
C TYR A 149 -13.97 -2.51 -20.36
N LEU A 150 -12.80 -1.86 -20.31
CA LEU A 150 -11.91 -1.69 -21.48
C LEU A 150 -11.26 -2.99 -21.95
N THR A 151 -10.80 -3.84 -21.00
CA THR A 151 -10.12 -5.10 -21.36
C THR A 151 -11.08 -6.19 -21.83
N ARG A 152 -12.37 -6.06 -21.56
CA ARG A 152 -13.37 -7.02 -22.04
C ARG A 152 -13.47 -6.98 -23.58
N ASP A 153 -13.37 -5.79 -24.17
CA ASP A 153 -13.46 -5.60 -25.63
C ASP A 153 -12.21 -6.09 -26.37
N ILE A 154 -11.03 -5.86 -25.81
CA ILE A 154 -9.75 -6.24 -26.42
C ILE A 154 -9.55 -7.77 -26.37
N ARG A 155 -9.96 -8.43 -25.29
CA ARG A 155 -9.85 -9.86 -25.12
C ARG A 155 -10.78 -10.66 -26.05
N TYR A 156 -11.92 -10.06 -26.41
CA TYR A 156 -12.87 -10.67 -27.36
C TYR A 156 -12.32 -10.62 -28.79
N LYS A 157 -11.71 -9.51 -29.20
CA LYS A 157 -11.07 -9.34 -30.51
C LYS A 157 -9.87 -10.27 -30.70
N GLY A 158 -9.02 -10.42 -29.70
CA GLY A 158 -7.84 -11.29 -29.76
C GLY A 158 -8.17 -12.78 -29.92
N ARG A 159 -9.25 -13.26 -29.30
CA ARG A 159 -9.70 -14.67 -29.46
C ARG A 159 -10.30 -14.92 -30.85
N GLY A 160 -10.99 -13.96 -31.42
CA GLY A 160 -11.53 -14.08 -32.79
C GLY A 160 -10.40 -14.29 -33.81
N ILE A 161 -9.39 -13.44 -33.78
CA ILE A 161 -8.24 -13.54 -34.70
C ILE A 161 -7.45 -14.85 -34.50
N PHE A 162 -7.24 -15.28 -33.25
CA PHE A 162 -6.53 -16.53 -32.98
C PHE A 162 -7.28 -17.77 -33.49
N ASN A 163 -8.60 -17.80 -33.39
CA ASN A 163 -9.43 -18.87 -33.93
C ASN A 163 -9.49 -18.87 -35.45
N GLU A 164 -9.49 -17.71 -36.10
CA GLU A 164 -9.39 -17.61 -37.54
C GLU A 164 -8.05 -18.13 -38.08
N LEU A 165 -6.95 -17.75 -37.43
CA LEU A 165 -5.61 -18.22 -37.80
C LEU A 165 -5.46 -19.74 -37.62
N LYS A 166 -6.03 -20.29 -36.54
CA LYS A 166 -6.00 -21.72 -36.28
C LYS A 166 -6.83 -22.52 -37.28
N ASN A 167 -7.93 -21.97 -37.77
CA ASN A 167 -8.79 -22.63 -38.77
C ASN A 167 -8.28 -22.41 -40.19
N SER A 168 -7.32 -21.51 -40.44
CA SER A 168 -6.69 -21.28 -41.72
C SER A 168 -5.41 -22.09 -41.96
N GLU A 169 -4.87 -22.77 -40.93
CA GLU A 169 -3.77 -23.71 -41.15
C GLU A 169 -4.27 -24.95 -41.90
N PRO A 170 -3.74 -25.25 -43.09
CA PRO A 170 -4.14 -26.47 -43.85
C PRO A 170 -3.71 -27.70 -43.04
N HIS A 171 -4.65 -28.63 -42.84
CA HIS A 171 -4.39 -29.96 -42.28
C HIS A 171 -3.24 -30.60 -43.10
N LYS A 172 -2.04 -30.66 -42.54
CA LYS A 172 -0.98 -31.51 -43.07
C LYS A 172 -1.37 -32.92 -42.80
N ASP A 173 -1.92 -33.55 -43.83
CA ASP A 173 -2.15 -35.00 -43.85
C ASP A 173 -0.80 -35.73 -43.71
N LEU A 174 -0.54 -36.27 -42.51
CA LEU A 174 0.61 -37.13 -42.18
C LEU A 174 0.42 -38.60 -42.71
N SER A 175 -0.41 -38.78 -43.72
CA SER A 175 -0.73 -40.12 -44.24
C SER A 175 0.02 -40.54 -45.52
N SER A 176 1.04 -39.75 -45.97
CA SER A 176 1.76 -40.04 -47.22
C SER A 176 3.21 -40.53 -47.07
N GLU A 177 3.63 -40.95 -45.86
CA GLU A 177 4.92 -41.64 -45.68
C GLU A 177 4.68 -43.04 -45.09
N LYS A 178 4.38 -44.00 -45.98
CA LYS A 178 4.62 -45.43 -45.78
C LYS A 178 5.22 -46.03 -47.05
#